data_e9eb63837fa9f825dc862ef5bcecc6b0
#
_entry.id   e9eb63837fa9f825dc862ef5bcecc6b0
#
_cell.length_a   1.000
_cell.length_b   1.000
_cell.length_c   1.000
_cell.angle_alpha   90.00
_cell.angle_beta   90.00
_cell.angle_gamma   90.00
#
_symmetry.space_group_name_H-M   'P 1'
#
loop_
_entity.id
_entity.type
_entity.pdbx_description
1 polymer ?
#
loop_
_entity_poly.entity_id
_entity_poly.type
_entity_poly.pdbx_seq_one_letter_code
_entity_poly.pdbx_strand_id
1 'polypeptide(L)'
;GLKPARPEGLPAGKDLNMAGGGVIFYGTKDTLICGCYGVNPYLVSGRVPNAPKVLREIKESHQMDWVRACKEDADDRVPSASDFSEAGPFNEMVVMGVLAVRLQNLNRELLWDGPNMRFTNIPDDATISAVIKDGFHIKDGHPTFDKTWTDPVNAQQFAQELIKHTYRDGWKLPDMPR
;
A
#
# COMPACT_ATOMS: atom_id res chain seq x y z
N GLY A 1 17.66 7.56 9.53
CA GLY A 1 16.84 7.15 8.37
C GLY A 1 16.88 8.18 7.25
N LEU A 2 16.62 7.76 6.04
CA LEU A 2 16.49 8.65 4.89
C LEU A 2 15.25 9.53 5.08
N LYS A 3 15.40 10.84 4.89
CA LYS A 3 14.29 11.78 4.85
C LYS A 3 14.00 12.12 3.39
N PRO A 4 12.72 12.38 3.02
CA PRO A 4 12.41 12.86 1.68
C PRO A 4 13.10 14.20 1.42
N ALA A 5 13.44 14.47 0.17
CA ALA A 5 13.94 15.76 -0.24
C ALA A 5 12.91 16.85 0.10
N ARG A 6 13.38 18.03 0.47
CA ARG A 6 12.48 19.16 0.70
C ARG A 6 11.83 19.58 -0.62
N PRO A 7 10.50 19.69 -0.69
CA PRO A 7 9.82 20.13 -1.90
C PRO A 7 10.31 21.51 -2.34
N GLU A 8 10.50 21.67 -3.64
CA GLU A 8 10.80 22.96 -4.24
C GLU A 8 9.65 23.96 -3.97
N GLY A 9 10.00 25.21 -3.70
CA GLY A 9 9.03 26.27 -3.39
C GLY A 9 8.50 26.26 -1.96
N LEU A 10 8.80 25.25 -1.14
CA LEU A 10 8.36 25.26 0.25
C LEU A 10 9.15 26.34 1.05
N PRO A 11 8.46 27.27 1.75
CA PRO A 11 9.12 28.34 2.50
C PRO A 11 10.16 27.83 3.50
N ALA A 12 11.31 28.49 3.59
CA ALA A 12 12.47 28.02 4.37
C ALA A 12 12.16 27.73 5.85
N GLY A 13 11.23 28.47 6.46
CA GLY A 13 10.83 28.28 7.86
C GLY A 13 9.73 27.23 8.08
N LYS A 14 9.18 26.64 7.01
CA LYS A 14 8.09 25.65 7.14
C LYS A 14 8.66 24.26 7.41
N ASP A 15 8.35 23.73 8.59
CA ASP A 15 8.80 22.39 8.97
C ASP A 15 7.96 21.32 8.25
N LEU A 16 8.63 20.27 7.77
CA LEU A 16 8.00 19.04 7.29
C LEU A 16 7.81 18.00 8.41
N ASN A 17 8.33 18.31 9.61
CA ASN A 17 8.27 17.40 10.75
C ASN A 17 6.86 17.43 11.37
N MET A 18 5.92 16.79 10.71
CA MET A 18 4.56 16.61 11.22
C MET A 18 4.54 15.45 12.22
N ALA A 19 4.03 15.69 13.42
CA ALA A 19 3.85 14.64 14.42
C ALA A 19 3.00 13.50 13.83
N GLY A 20 3.52 12.28 13.86
CA GLY A 20 2.86 11.10 13.30
C GLY A 20 3.07 10.88 11.81
N GLY A 21 3.90 11.69 11.15
CA GLY A 21 4.19 11.57 9.71
C GLY A 21 3.25 12.38 8.83
N GLY A 22 3.32 12.13 7.53
CA GLY A 22 2.49 12.81 6.53
C GLY A 22 2.78 12.30 5.13
N VAL A 23 2.14 12.95 4.15
CA VAL A 23 2.27 12.60 2.73
C VAL A 23 2.57 13.86 1.91
N ILE A 24 3.44 13.71 0.92
CA ILE A 24 3.73 14.72 -0.09
C ILE A 24 3.27 14.16 -1.44
N PHE A 25 2.38 14.87 -2.12
CA PHE A 25 1.91 14.55 -3.47
C PHE A 25 2.52 15.56 -4.44
N TYR A 26 3.39 15.09 -5.32
CA TYR A 26 3.97 15.90 -6.38
C TYR A 26 3.06 15.87 -7.60
N GLY A 27 2.30 16.92 -7.81
CA GLY A 27 1.43 17.08 -8.97
C GLY A 27 2.10 17.90 -10.08
N THR A 28 1.49 17.90 -11.25
CA THR A 28 1.98 18.66 -12.42
C THR A 28 1.81 20.17 -12.30
N LYS A 29 0.95 20.66 -11.41
CA LYS A 29 0.64 22.07 -11.22
C LYS A 29 1.07 22.62 -9.87
N ASP A 30 1.18 21.75 -8.87
CA ASP A 30 1.49 22.15 -7.50
C ASP A 30 1.90 20.92 -6.69
N THR A 31 2.46 21.13 -5.51
CA THR A 31 2.74 20.07 -4.54
C THR A 31 1.80 20.21 -3.36
N LEU A 32 1.07 19.14 -3.05
CA LEU A 32 0.17 19.09 -1.89
C LEU A 32 0.88 18.34 -0.75
N ILE A 33 0.80 18.92 0.44
CA ILE A 33 1.34 18.33 1.66
C ILE A 33 0.21 18.22 2.68
N CYS A 34 0.14 17.10 3.37
CA CYS A 34 -0.79 16.89 4.47
C CYS A 34 -0.14 16.06 5.58
N GLY A 35 -0.66 16.16 6.80
CA GLY A 35 -0.28 15.32 7.91
C GLY A 35 -0.84 13.91 7.80
N CYS A 36 -0.54 13.09 8.82
CA CYS A 36 -1.11 11.76 8.97
C CYS A 36 -2.65 11.84 8.89
N TYR A 37 -3.28 10.85 8.26
CA TYR A 37 -4.73 10.83 7.97
C TYR A 37 -5.23 11.98 7.08
N GLY A 38 -4.37 12.64 6.32
CA GLY A 38 -4.76 13.74 5.43
C GLY A 38 -5.09 15.05 6.14
N VAL A 39 -4.73 15.19 7.43
CA VAL A 39 -5.05 16.40 8.19
C VAL A 39 -4.25 17.62 7.70
N ASN A 40 -4.87 18.80 7.82
CA ASN A 40 -4.25 20.09 7.47
C ASN A 40 -3.59 20.11 6.09
N PRO A 41 -4.31 19.72 5.02
CA PRO A 41 -3.76 19.75 3.67
C PRO A 41 -3.49 21.18 3.23
N TYR A 42 -2.36 21.40 2.55
CA TYR A 42 -2.03 22.67 1.94
C TYR A 42 -1.22 22.51 0.66
N LEU A 43 -1.31 23.49 -0.22
CA LEU A 43 -0.48 23.57 -1.42
C LEU A 43 0.77 24.39 -1.14
N VAL A 44 1.92 23.95 -1.67
CA VAL A 44 3.23 24.61 -1.45
C VAL A 44 3.22 26.03 -2.01
N SER A 45 2.52 26.26 -3.11
CA SER A 45 2.34 27.62 -3.68
C SER A 45 1.55 28.59 -2.80
N GLY A 46 0.90 28.11 -1.73
CA GLY A 46 -0.01 28.90 -0.91
C GLY A 46 -1.38 29.14 -1.54
N ARG A 47 -1.63 28.63 -2.75
CA ARG A 47 -2.94 28.71 -3.39
C ARG A 47 -4.00 27.98 -2.56
N VAL A 48 -5.14 28.60 -2.34
CA VAL A 48 -6.30 27.95 -1.72
C VAL A 48 -7.15 27.35 -2.83
N PRO A 49 -7.28 26.00 -2.90
CA PRO A 49 -8.11 25.39 -3.92
C PRO A 49 -9.59 25.65 -3.65
N ASN A 50 -10.32 26.00 -4.71
CA ASN A 50 -11.78 26.07 -4.69
C ASN A 50 -12.33 24.72 -5.20
N ALA A 51 -12.17 23.67 -4.39
CA ALA A 51 -12.70 22.35 -4.73
C ALA A 51 -14.17 22.24 -4.34
N PRO A 52 -15.05 21.73 -5.22
CA PRO A 52 -16.44 21.51 -4.87
C PRO A 52 -16.52 20.42 -3.79
N LYS A 53 -17.42 20.59 -2.82
CA LYS A 53 -17.72 19.58 -1.79
C LYS A 53 -18.64 18.51 -2.40
N VAL A 54 -18.06 17.54 -3.06
CA VAL A 54 -18.80 16.44 -3.72
C VAL A 54 -18.85 15.17 -2.87
N LEU A 55 -17.97 15.06 -1.87
CA LEU A 55 -17.95 13.90 -1.01
C LEU A 55 -18.99 14.01 0.10
N ARG A 56 -19.61 12.90 0.42
CA ARG A 56 -20.55 12.81 1.54
C ARG A 56 -19.83 13.08 2.86
N GLU A 57 -20.42 13.89 3.72
CA GLU A 57 -19.91 14.09 5.07
C GLU A 57 -20.24 12.89 5.96
N ILE A 58 -19.23 12.39 6.68
CA ILE A 58 -19.37 11.34 7.67
C ILE A 58 -19.47 11.99 9.03
N LYS A 59 -20.65 11.95 9.65
CA LYS A 59 -20.97 12.68 10.88
C LYS A 59 -20.42 12.02 12.16
N GLU A 60 -20.29 10.69 12.15
CA GLU A 60 -19.84 9.94 13.33
C GLU A 60 -18.37 9.50 13.16
N SER A 61 -18.14 8.27 12.74
CA SER A 61 -16.81 7.75 12.44
C SER A 61 -16.88 6.85 11.21
N HIS A 62 -15.75 6.59 10.57
CA HIS A 62 -15.72 5.70 9.40
C HIS A 62 -16.14 4.26 9.77
N GLN A 63 -15.88 3.80 10.99
CA GLN A 63 -16.35 2.51 11.47
C GLN A 63 -17.89 2.48 11.58
N MET A 64 -18.49 3.55 12.12
CA MET A 64 -19.94 3.63 12.24
C MET A 64 -20.62 3.82 10.88
N ASP A 65 -19.97 4.49 9.95
CA ASP A 65 -20.44 4.57 8.57
C ASP A 65 -20.48 3.19 7.88
N TRP A 66 -19.49 2.35 8.16
CA TRP A 66 -19.50 0.96 7.71
C TRP A 66 -20.63 0.13 8.35
N VAL A 67 -20.80 0.25 9.68
CA VAL A 67 -21.88 -0.41 10.40
C VAL A 67 -23.26 0.03 9.90
N ARG A 68 -23.44 1.33 9.58
CA ARG A 68 -24.65 1.86 8.94
C ARG A 68 -24.91 1.13 7.63
N ALA A 69 -23.92 1.10 6.73
CA ALA A 69 -24.07 0.45 5.43
C ALA A 69 -24.40 -1.05 5.54
N CYS A 70 -23.87 -1.74 6.56
CA CYS A 70 -24.20 -3.14 6.82
C CYS A 70 -25.66 -3.37 7.27
N LYS A 71 -26.30 -2.35 7.87
CA LYS A 71 -27.68 -2.43 8.36
C LYS A 71 -28.73 -2.01 7.36
N GLU A 72 -28.33 -1.34 6.29
CA GLU A 72 -29.23 -0.91 5.22
C GLU A 72 -29.57 -2.05 4.27
N ASP A 73 -30.78 -2.03 3.72
CA ASP A 73 -31.19 -2.97 2.70
C ASP A 73 -30.31 -2.86 1.45
N ALA A 74 -30.06 -3.98 0.80
CA ALA A 74 -29.14 -4.05 -0.33
C ALA A 74 -29.55 -3.13 -1.49
N ASP A 75 -30.85 -2.94 -1.69
CA ASP A 75 -31.40 -2.16 -2.82
C ASP A 75 -31.32 -0.65 -2.58
N ASP A 76 -31.28 -0.20 -1.32
CA ASP A 76 -31.24 1.22 -0.93
C ASP A 76 -29.92 1.62 -0.24
N ARG A 77 -28.95 0.71 -0.21
CA ARG A 77 -27.70 0.92 0.50
C ARG A 77 -26.88 2.07 -0.09
N VAL A 78 -26.54 3.03 0.78
CA VAL A 78 -25.51 4.00 0.47
C VAL A 78 -24.15 3.42 0.82
N PRO A 79 -23.24 3.22 -0.14
CA PRO A 79 -21.91 2.66 0.14
C PRO A 79 -21.19 3.41 1.25
N SER A 80 -20.43 2.69 2.07
CA SER A 80 -19.56 3.33 3.07
C SER A 80 -18.44 4.10 2.37
N ALA A 81 -17.85 5.09 3.03
CA ALA A 81 -16.74 5.85 2.47
C ALA A 81 -15.48 5.01 2.24
N SER A 82 -15.38 3.83 2.87
CA SER A 82 -14.33 2.83 2.67
C SER A 82 -14.90 1.55 2.06
N ASP A 83 -15.82 1.69 1.12
CA ASP A 83 -16.37 0.58 0.35
C ASP A 83 -15.28 -0.20 -0.39
N PHE A 84 -15.53 -1.48 -0.67
CA PHE A 84 -14.53 -2.34 -1.33
C PHE A 84 -14.14 -1.89 -2.73
N SER A 85 -15.01 -1.14 -3.43
CA SER A 85 -14.66 -0.54 -4.73
C SER A 85 -13.51 0.47 -4.62
N GLU A 86 -13.39 1.13 -3.48
CA GLU A 86 -12.30 2.07 -3.17
C GLU A 86 -11.17 1.38 -2.37
N ALA A 87 -11.55 0.65 -1.32
CA ALA A 87 -10.60 0.02 -0.41
C ALA A 87 -9.85 -1.16 -1.06
N GLY A 88 -10.47 -1.88 -2.00
CA GLY A 88 -9.85 -3.00 -2.71
C GLY A 88 -8.61 -2.57 -3.49
N PRO A 89 -8.73 -1.68 -4.50
CA PRO A 89 -7.57 -1.18 -5.27
C PRO A 89 -6.53 -0.48 -4.38
N PHE A 90 -6.96 0.23 -3.35
CA PHE A 90 -6.04 0.86 -2.40
C PHE A 90 -5.22 -0.18 -1.63
N ASN A 91 -5.85 -1.24 -1.10
CA ASN A 91 -5.15 -2.32 -0.41
C ASN A 91 -4.22 -3.11 -1.35
N GLU A 92 -4.65 -3.34 -2.59
CA GLU A 92 -3.80 -3.95 -3.62
C GLU A 92 -2.49 -3.15 -3.78
N MET A 93 -2.59 -1.84 -3.96
CA MET A 93 -1.42 -0.95 -4.04
C MET A 93 -0.51 -1.05 -2.81
N VAL A 94 -1.09 -1.08 -1.60
CA VAL A 94 -0.31 -1.18 -0.35
C VAL A 94 0.40 -2.53 -0.24
N VAL A 95 -0.29 -3.63 -0.56
CA VAL A 95 0.27 -4.99 -0.50
C VAL A 95 1.35 -5.20 -1.57
N MET A 96 1.27 -4.52 -2.72
CA MET A 96 2.33 -4.51 -3.74
C MET A 96 3.70 -4.10 -3.17
N GLY A 97 3.74 -3.20 -2.18
CA GLY A 97 4.97 -2.84 -1.49
C GLY A 97 5.63 -4.04 -0.80
N VAL A 98 4.84 -4.93 -0.20
CA VAL A 98 5.32 -6.17 0.42
C VAL A 98 5.86 -7.13 -0.65
N LEU A 99 5.15 -7.30 -1.76
CA LEU A 99 5.60 -8.12 -2.88
C LEU A 99 6.92 -7.60 -3.45
N ALA A 100 7.05 -6.28 -3.64
CA ALA A 100 8.28 -5.66 -4.11
C ALA A 100 9.47 -5.94 -3.17
N VAL A 101 9.26 -5.85 -1.85
CA VAL A 101 10.29 -6.19 -0.85
C VAL A 101 10.67 -7.67 -0.93
N ARG A 102 9.69 -8.57 -1.08
CA ARG A 102 9.95 -10.03 -1.18
C ARG A 102 10.70 -10.39 -2.47
N LEU A 103 10.50 -9.64 -3.54
CA LEU A 103 11.10 -9.85 -4.86
C LEU A 103 12.31 -8.94 -5.14
N GLN A 104 12.76 -8.14 -4.17
CA GLN A 104 13.82 -7.15 -4.36
C GLN A 104 15.14 -7.71 -4.91
N ASN A 105 15.46 -8.98 -4.63
CA ASN A 105 16.67 -9.62 -5.12
C ASN A 105 16.69 -9.82 -6.64
N LEU A 106 15.54 -9.65 -7.33
CA LEU A 106 15.50 -9.60 -8.79
C LEU A 106 16.17 -8.33 -9.35
N ASN A 107 16.32 -7.29 -8.53
CA ASN A 107 16.96 -6.01 -8.84
C ASN A 107 16.51 -5.42 -10.19
N ARG A 108 15.21 -5.37 -10.39
CA ARG A 108 14.57 -4.85 -11.61
C ARG A 108 13.25 -4.17 -11.30
N GLU A 109 12.80 -3.31 -12.20
CA GLU A 109 11.43 -2.83 -12.20
C GLU A 109 10.46 -4.00 -12.42
N LEU A 110 9.37 -4.03 -11.65
CA LEU A 110 8.31 -5.02 -11.76
C LEU A 110 7.05 -4.37 -12.31
N LEU A 111 6.50 -4.96 -13.39
CA LEU A 111 5.26 -4.51 -14.02
C LEU A 111 4.11 -5.39 -13.57
N TRP A 112 3.07 -4.74 -13.01
CA TRP A 112 1.91 -5.41 -12.45
C TRP A 112 0.69 -5.33 -13.36
N ASP A 113 0.04 -6.46 -13.57
CA ASP A 113 -1.25 -6.61 -14.25
C ASP A 113 -2.32 -6.92 -13.19
N GLY A 114 -2.93 -5.88 -12.63
CA GLY A 114 -3.94 -5.99 -11.56
C GLY A 114 -5.13 -6.87 -11.93
N PRO A 115 -5.77 -6.67 -13.09
CA PRO A 115 -6.89 -7.50 -13.54
C PRO A 115 -6.61 -9.00 -13.55
N ASN A 116 -5.38 -9.40 -13.86
CA ASN A 116 -4.96 -10.79 -13.90
C ASN A 116 -4.12 -11.22 -12.68
N MET A 117 -3.91 -10.33 -11.71
CA MET A 117 -3.18 -10.58 -10.47
C MET A 117 -1.83 -11.26 -10.72
N ARG A 118 -0.98 -10.63 -11.55
CA ARG A 118 0.34 -11.19 -11.91
C ARG A 118 1.36 -10.12 -12.28
N PHE A 119 2.62 -10.45 -12.13
CA PHE A 119 3.71 -9.70 -12.77
C PHE A 119 3.88 -10.13 -14.22
N THR A 120 4.12 -9.17 -15.11
CA THR A 120 4.19 -9.43 -16.56
C THR A 120 5.61 -9.49 -17.11
N ASN A 121 6.60 -9.08 -16.33
CA ASN A 121 7.98 -8.92 -16.79
C ASN A 121 9.02 -9.71 -15.99
N ILE A 122 8.63 -10.71 -15.24
CA ILE A 122 9.58 -11.66 -14.62
C ILE A 122 9.89 -12.73 -15.68
N PRO A 123 11.17 -12.91 -16.10
CA PRO A 123 11.52 -13.94 -17.05
C PRO A 123 11.24 -15.35 -16.51
N ASP A 124 10.91 -16.28 -17.43
CA ASP A 124 10.55 -17.66 -17.07
C ASP A 124 11.71 -18.43 -16.43
N ASP A 125 12.93 -18.07 -16.77
CA ASP A 125 14.17 -18.66 -16.26
C ASP A 125 14.74 -17.92 -15.03
N ALA A 126 14.11 -16.83 -14.61
CA ALA A 126 14.58 -16.08 -13.46
C ALA A 126 14.46 -16.88 -12.17
N THR A 127 15.50 -16.82 -11.35
CA THR A 127 15.54 -17.46 -10.04
C THR A 127 15.73 -16.44 -8.94
N ILE A 128 15.25 -16.78 -7.74
CA ILE A 128 15.36 -15.94 -6.55
C ILE A 128 15.58 -16.83 -5.31
N SER A 129 16.45 -16.40 -4.41
CA SER A 129 16.51 -16.94 -3.05
C SER A 129 15.67 -16.09 -2.13
N ALA A 130 14.73 -16.70 -1.45
CA ALA A 130 13.80 -16.03 -0.54
C ALA A 130 14.19 -16.24 0.92
N VAL A 131 13.92 -15.26 1.77
CA VAL A 131 14.12 -15.41 3.21
C VAL A 131 13.05 -16.33 3.79
N ILE A 132 13.48 -17.46 4.39
CA ILE A 132 12.62 -18.41 5.09
C ILE A 132 12.41 -17.98 6.54
N LYS A 133 13.48 -17.45 7.16
CA LYS A 133 13.50 -17.04 8.56
C LYS A 133 14.36 -15.79 8.71
N ASP A 134 13.82 -14.76 9.33
CA ASP A 134 14.54 -13.51 9.58
C ASP A 134 15.57 -13.62 10.72
N GLY A 135 15.33 -14.48 11.71
CA GLY A 135 16.23 -14.65 12.86
C GLY A 135 16.45 -13.37 13.65
N PHE A 136 15.39 -12.54 13.79
CA PHE A 136 15.47 -11.28 14.51
C PHE A 136 15.90 -11.48 15.96
N HIS A 137 16.88 -10.71 16.39
CA HIS A 137 17.30 -10.59 17.79
C HIS A 137 17.92 -9.23 18.06
N ILE A 138 18.07 -8.88 19.34
CA ILE A 138 18.75 -7.66 19.76
C ILE A 138 20.17 -8.04 20.24
N LYS A 139 21.18 -7.47 19.61
CA LYS A 139 22.57 -7.60 20.02
C LYS A 139 23.12 -6.22 20.32
N ASP A 140 23.66 -6.04 21.52
CA ASP A 140 24.24 -4.77 21.99
C ASP A 140 23.27 -3.56 21.84
N GLY A 141 21.95 -3.79 22.06
CA GLY A 141 20.91 -2.77 21.91
C GLY A 141 20.50 -2.47 20.46
N HIS A 142 21.05 -3.19 19.47
CA HIS A 142 20.76 -3.00 18.06
C HIS A 142 20.00 -4.20 17.47
N PRO A 143 19.00 -3.96 16.61
CA PRO A 143 18.31 -5.03 15.88
C PRO A 143 19.29 -5.73 14.93
N THR A 144 19.31 -7.05 15.01
CA THR A 144 20.18 -7.92 14.22
C THR A 144 19.33 -9.04 13.59
N PHE A 145 19.70 -9.51 12.40
CA PHE A 145 18.96 -10.50 11.65
C PHE A 145 19.90 -11.60 11.14
N ASP A 146 19.71 -12.84 11.65
CA ASP A 146 20.37 -14.04 11.13
C ASP A 146 19.45 -14.73 10.12
N LYS A 147 19.47 -14.23 8.88
CA LYS A 147 18.56 -14.69 7.83
C LYS A 147 18.94 -16.08 7.31
N THR A 148 17.92 -16.92 7.21
CA THR A 148 18.01 -18.21 6.49
C THR A 148 17.30 -18.06 5.14
N TRP A 149 17.91 -18.55 4.08
CA TRP A 149 17.43 -18.42 2.71
C TRP A 149 17.06 -19.77 2.14
N THR A 150 16.15 -19.77 1.15
CA THR A 150 15.93 -20.94 0.31
C THR A 150 17.13 -21.17 -0.63
N ASP A 151 17.27 -22.36 -1.15
CA ASP A 151 17.93 -22.54 -2.43
C ASP A 151 17.24 -21.69 -3.50
N PRO A 152 17.91 -21.34 -4.62
CA PRO A 152 17.28 -20.62 -5.71
C PRO A 152 16.04 -21.35 -6.23
N VAL A 153 14.90 -20.66 -6.25
CA VAL A 153 13.62 -21.13 -6.78
C VAL A 153 13.21 -20.31 -7.99
N ASN A 154 12.30 -20.81 -8.82
CA ASN A 154 11.77 -20.04 -9.93
C ASN A 154 11.03 -18.79 -9.41
N ALA A 155 11.41 -17.62 -9.92
CA ALA A 155 10.94 -16.34 -9.41
C ALA A 155 9.47 -16.07 -9.75
N GLN A 156 8.99 -16.52 -10.91
CA GLN A 156 7.58 -16.38 -11.31
C GLN A 156 6.68 -17.23 -10.39
N GLN A 157 7.04 -18.49 -10.17
CA GLN A 157 6.29 -19.38 -9.28
C GLN A 157 6.28 -18.83 -7.85
N PHE A 158 7.41 -18.35 -7.36
CA PHE A 158 7.51 -17.74 -6.04
C PHE A 158 6.63 -16.49 -5.93
N ALA A 159 6.66 -15.61 -6.93
CA ALA A 159 5.80 -14.42 -6.97
C ALA A 159 4.31 -14.81 -6.99
N GLN A 160 3.92 -15.82 -7.76
CA GLN A 160 2.54 -16.28 -7.83
C GLN A 160 2.06 -16.89 -6.51
N GLU A 161 2.90 -17.63 -5.79
CA GLU A 161 2.60 -18.15 -4.44
C GLU A 161 2.41 -17.05 -3.40
N LEU A 162 3.11 -15.92 -3.51
CA LEU A 162 2.89 -14.76 -2.65
C LEU A 162 1.55 -14.08 -2.90
N ILE A 163 1.03 -14.16 -4.12
CA ILE A 163 -0.24 -13.57 -4.53
C ILE A 163 -1.41 -14.48 -4.18
N LYS A 164 -1.28 -15.76 -4.51
CA LYS A 164 -2.30 -16.78 -4.29
C LYS A 164 -1.65 -18.08 -3.82
N HIS A 165 -1.79 -18.33 -2.52
CA HIS A 165 -1.20 -19.52 -1.90
C HIS A 165 -1.81 -20.82 -2.43
N THR A 166 -0.95 -21.81 -2.64
CA THR A 166 -1.37 -23.20 -2.82
C THR A 166 -1.69 -23.81 -1.46
N TYR A 167 -2.88 -24.31 -1.29
CA TYR A 167 -3.30 -24.96 -0.05
C TYR A 167 -2.88 -26.43 -0.05
N ARG A 168 -2.62 -26.97 1.14
CA ARG A 168 -2.38 -28.41 1.30
C ARG A 168 -3.57 -29.24 0.84
N ASP A 169 -3.32 -30.49 0.48
CA ASP A 169 -4.35 -31.42 0.01
C ASP A 169 -5.59 -31.46 0.93
N GLY A 170 -6.76 -31.43 0.32
CA GLY A 170 -8.05 -31.42 1.02
C GLY A 170 -8.53 -30.05 1.48
N TRP A 171 -7.75 -28.98 1.26
CA TRP A 171 -8.15 -27.59 1.57
C TRP A 171 -8.25 -26.76 0.31
N LYS A 172 -9.39 -26.07 0.20
CA LYS A 172 -9.60 -25.12 -0.89
C LYS A 172 -10.49 -23.97 -0.39
N LEU A 173 -10.17 -22.76 -0.78
CA LEU A 173 -11.07 -21.62 -0.59
C LEU A 173 -12.18 -21.65 -1.63
N PRO A 174 -13.39 -21.16 -1.29
CA PRO A 174 -14.42 -20.87 -2.29
C PRO A 174 -13.86 -19.88 -3.34
N ASP A 175 -14.41 -19.96 -4.54
CA ASP A 175 -14.10 -18.95 -5.55
C ASP A 175 -14.58 -17.58 -5.05
N MET A 176 -13.71 -16.57 -5.22
CA MET A 176 -14.08 -15.21 -4.86
C MET A 176 -15.24 -14.74 -5.74
N PRO A 177 -16.27 -14.11 -5.18
CA PRO A 177 -17.31 -13.46 -5.99
C PRO A 177 -16.63 -12.40 -6.88
N ARG A 178 -16.96 -12.42 -8.15
CA ARG A 178 -16.49 -11.43 -9.12
C ARG A 178 -17.49 -10.32 -9.27
#